data_45bfb8cdd64d66c665207329314a52f5
#
_entry.id   45bfb8cdd64d66c665207329314a52f5
#
_cell.length_a   1.000
_cell.length_b   1.000
_cell.length_c   1.000
_cell.angle_alpha   90.00
_cell.angle_beta   90.00
_cell.angle_gamma   90.00
#
_symmetry.space_group_name_H-M   'P 1'
#
loop_
_entity.id
_entity.type
_entity.pdbx_description
1 polymer ?
#
loop_
_entity_poly.entity_id
_entity_poly.type
_entity_poly.pdbx_seq_one_letter_code
_entity_poly.pdbx_strand_id
1 'polypeptide(L)'
;MKFESYTAGTPSWVDLMASDQDAAIAFYCDLFGWECMKSGPDMGNYGMCYQGDVPVAGIGQMPDEIQFPPSWTTYISVDDAAAVVAAVGEAGGQVMADVMDVAGPGDALMGRMAVLADPSGGLFGVWEPHEHIGSGIANEPVSFAWNELLSRDAQASRDFFAQVFGYEWA
;
A
#
# COMPACT_ATOMS: atom_id res chain seq x y z
N MET A 1 15.01 -2.87 -10.29
CA MET A 1 14.21 -3.14 -11.52
C MET A 1 13.18 -2.03 -11.64
N LYS A 2 13.10 -1.36 -12.80
CA LYS A 2 12.09 -0.32 -13.07
C LYS A 2 10.82 -0.97 -13.60
N PHE A 3 9.67 -0.42 -13.19
CA PHE A 3 8.35 -0.89 -13.57
C PHE A 3 7.57 0.20 -14.30
N GLU A 4 6.76 -0.21 -15.27
CA GLU A 4 5.76 0.63 -15.96
C GLU A 4 4.33 0.15 -15.65
N SER A 5 4.20 -1.06 -15.10
CA SER A 5 2.94 -1.65 -14.64
C SER A 5 3.22 -2.82 -13.70
N TYR A 6 2.22 -3.27 -12.96
CA TYR A 6 2.25 -4.46 -12.13
C TYR A 6 1.18 -5.45 -12.56
N THR A 7 1.50 -6.72 -12.52
CA THR A 7 0.51 -7.79 -12.71
C THR A 7 -0.42 -7.83 -11.49
N ALA A 8 -1.71 -8.05 -11.70
CA ALA A 8 -2.65 -8.24 -10.60
C ALA A 8 -2.19 -9.37 -9.66
N GLY A 9 -2.38 -9.16 -8.35
CA GLY A 9 -1.85 -10.03 -7.31
C GLY A 9 -0.39 -9.76 -6.91
N THR A 10 0.28 -8.76 -7.48
CA THR A 10 1.67 -8.43 -7.14
C THR A 10 1.74 -7.25 -6.19
N PRO A 11 2.55 -7.28 -5.10
CA PRO A 11 2.85 -6.08 -4.31
C PRO A 11 3.40 -4.97 -5.20
N SER A 12 2.78 -3.80 -5.15
CA SER A 12 3.10 -2.67 -6.05
C SER A 12 3.44 -1.37 -5.32
N TRP A 13 3.01 -1.21 -4.08
CA TRP A 13 3.24 -0.01 -3.30
C TRP A 13 3.40 -0.31 -1.83
N VAL A 14 4.10 0.56 -1.13
CA VAL A 14 4.18 0.58 0.32
C VAL A 14 3.96 1.99 0.83
N ASP A 15 3.20 2.14 1.91
CA ASP A 15 3.12 3.40 2.64
C ASP A 15 3.20 3.22 4.15
N LEU A 16 3.67 4.24 4.81
CA LEU A 16 3.70 4.36 6.26
C LEU A 16 2.63 5.33 6.73
N MET A 17 1.76 4.87 7.61
CA MET A 17 0.92 5.77 8.41
C MET A 17 1.68 6.08 9.70
N ALA A 18 2.19 7.31 9.84
CA ALA A 18 3.04 7.73 10.93
C ALA A 18 2.29 8.62 11.93
N SER A 19 2.56 8.46 13.22
CA SER A 19 2.04 9.34 14.27
C SER A 19 2.63 10.76 14.21
N ASP A 20 3.83 10.89 13.66
CA ASP A 20 4.51 12.14 13.35
C ASP A 20 5.11 12.01 11.94
N GLN A 21 4.36 12.49 10.95
CA GLN A 21 4.75 12.41 9.55
C GLN A 21 6.06 13.13 9.25
N ASP A 22 6.27 14.31 9.85
CA ASP A 22 7.48 15.10 9.57
C ASP A 22 8.74 14.42 10.10
N ALA A 23 8.66 13.88 11.32
CA ALA A 23 9.74 13.09 11.89
C ALA A 23 10.01 11.81 11.09
N ALA A 24 8.96 11.12 10.62
CA ALA A 24 9.11 9.93 9.78
C ALA A 24 9.75 10.27 8.43
N ILE A 25 9.30 11.33 7.75
CA ILE A 25 9.90 11.80 6.50
C ILE A 25 11.39 12.11 6.72
N ALA A 26 11.74 12.90 7.73
CA ALA A 26 13.13 13.23 8.02
C ALA A 26 13.98 11.96 8.24
N PHE A 27 13.47 11.01 9.04
CA PHE A 27 14.16 9.76 9.34
C PHE A 27 14.44 8.92 8.08
N TYR A 28 13.42 8.70 7.24
CA TYR A 28 13.57 7.85 6.07
C TYR A 28 14.35 8.54 4.93
N CYS A 29 14.23 9.87 4.79
CA CYS A 29 15.07 10.62 3.88
C CYS A 29 16.56 10.55 4.28
N ASP A 30 16.87 10.69 5.55
CA ASP A 30 18.27 10.56 6.04
C ASP A 30 18.79 9.11 5.89
N LEU A 31 17.94 8.12 6.16
CA LEU A 31 18.32 6.70 6.12
C LEU A 31 18.56 6.19 4.70
N PHE A 32 17.64 6.53 3.77
CA PHE A 32 17.62 5.96 2.42
C PHE A 32 18.06 6.95 1.34
N GLY A 33 18.25 8.22 1.67
CA GLY A 33 18.56 9.25 0.69
C GLY A 33 17.36 9.57 -0.22
N TRP A 34 16.14 9.35 0.25
CA TRP A 34 14.94 9.70 -0.50
C TRP A 34 14.68 11.21 -0.48
N GLU A 35 13.97 11.67 -1.49
CA GLU A 35 13.39 13.01 -1.53
C GLU A 35 11.87 12.86 -1.37
N CYS A 36 11.31 13.36 -0.25
CA CYS A 36 9.88 13.26 0.01
C CYS A 36 9.21 14.62 -0.16
N MET A 37 8.17 14.68 -0.99
CA MET A 37 7.36 15.87 -1.22
C MET A 37 5.96 15.65 -0.69
N LYS A 38 5.45 16.58 0.15
CA LYS A 38 4.07 16.55 0.60
C LYS A 38 3.14 17.11 -0.47
N SER A 39 2.03 16.43 -0.68
CA SER A 39 0.89 16.99 -1.41
C SER A 39 0.30 18.20 -0.66
N GLY A 40 -0.58 18.95 -1.32
CA GLY A 40 -1.29 20.03 -0.63
C GLY A 40 -2.32 19.53 0.39
N PRO A 41 -2.87 20.44 1.21
CA PRO A 41 -3.91 20.11 2.20
C PRO A 41 -5.13 19.42 1.59
N ASP A 42 -5.49 19.79 0.37
CA ASP A 42 -6.63 19.22 -0.37
C ASP A 42 -6.42 17.74 -0.72
N MET A 43 -5.18 17.28 -0.67
CA MET A 43 -4.79 15.87 -0.90
C MET A 43 -4.22 15.24 0.38
N GLY A 44 -4.64 15.71 1.56
CA GLY A 44 -4.28 15.15 2.87
C GLY A 44 -2.82 15.29 3.27
N ASN A 45 -2.04 16.18 2.64
CA ASN A 45 -0.60 16.37 2.86
C ASN A 45 0.21 15.07 2.75
N TYR A 46 -0.25 14.10 1.96
CA TYR A 46 0.44 12.82 1.77
C TYR A 46 1.86 13.05 1.24
N GLY A 47 2.84 12.43 1.88
CA GLY A 47 4.25 12.50 1.50
C GLY A 47 4.57 11.44 0.45
N MET A 48 4.80 11.85 -0.79
CA MET A 48 5.32 10.98 -1.84
C MET A 48 6.84 11.01 -1.81
N CYS A 49 7.47 9.86 -1.61
CA CYS A 49 8.92 9.72 -1.54
C CYS A 49 9.49 9.15 -2.83
N TYR A 50 10.62 9.70 -3.25
CA TYR A 50 11.25 9.42 -4.54
C TYR A 50 12.72 9.00 -4.35
N GLN A 51 13.16 8.13 -5.25
CA GLN A 51 14.58 7.88 -5.50
C GLN A 51 14.93 8.48 -6.87
N GLY A 52 15.58 9.65 -6.86
CA GLY A 52 15.64 10.51 -8.05
C GLY A 52 14.25 10.94 -8.48
N ASP A 53 13.88 10.67 -9.74
CA ASP A 53 12.56 11.04 -10.28
C ASP A 53 11.51 9.92 -10.15
N VAL A 54 11.82 8.82 -9.44
CA VAL A 54 10.96 7.63 -9.42
C VAL A 54 10.30 7.47 -8.06
N PRO A 55 8.96 7.37 -7.98
CA PRO A 55 8.26 7.14 -6.71
C PRO A 55 8.60 5.76 -6.15
N VAL A 56 8.85 5.69 -4.85
CA VAL A 56 9.26 4.44 -4.16
C VAL A 56 8.41 4.09 -2.97
N ALA A 57 7.86 5.06 -2.25
CA ALA A 57 7.03 4.84 -1.06
C ALA A 57 6.18 6.08 -0.73
N GLY A 58 5.19 5.89 0.13
CA GLY A 58 4.40 6.96 0.70
C GLY A 58 4.56 7.10 2.20
N ILE A 59 4.36 8.30 2.74
CA ILE A 59 4.31 8.54 4.19
C ILE A 59 3.13 9.47 4.47
N GLY A 60 2.11 8.95 5.14
CA GLY A 60 0.92 9.70 5.55
C GLY A 60 0.93 10.05 7.05
N GLN A 61 0.19 11.11 7.41
CA GLN A 61 -0.12 11.39 8.81
C GLN A 61 -1.25 10.48 9.27
N MET A 62 -1.02 9.73 10.33
CA MET A 62 -2.07 8.92 10.95
C MET A 62 -3.14 9.83 11.56
N PRO A 63 -4.43 9.63 11.27
CA PRO A 63 -5.51 10.32 11.96
C PRO A 63 -5.49 10.06 13.48
N ASP A 64 -5.81 11.07 14.27
CA ASP A 64 -5.77 10.99 15.75
C ASP A 64 -6.73 9.93 16.32
N GLU A 65 -7.79 9.59 15.58
CA GLU A 65 -8.78 8.59 15.96
C GLU A 65 -8.25 7.15 15.82
N ILE A 66 -7.21 6.95 15.02
CA ILE A 66 -6.63 5.63 14.79
C ILE A 66 -5.63 5.30 15.92
N GLN A 67 -5.93 4.24 16.67
CA GLN A 67 -5.12 3.79 17.80
C GLN A 67 -4.29 2.54 17.49
N PHE A 68 -3.80 2.41 16.25
CA PHE A 68 -2.84 1.39 15.89
C PHE A 68 -1.41 1.94 15.95
N PRO A 69 -0.40 1.09 16.21
CA PRO A 69 0.98 1.53 16.09
C PRO A 69 1.29 1.92 14.64
N PRO A 70 2.18 2.91 14.41
CA PRO A 70 2.68 3.20 13.08
C PRO A 70 3.19 1.94 12.38
N SER A 71 2.77 1.74 11.14
CA SER A 71 3.13 0.55 10.38
C SER A 71 3.20 0.84 8.88
N TRP A 72 4.08 0.10 8.22
CA TRP A 72 4.11 0.03 6.77
C TRP A 72 2.99 -0.88 6.28
N THR A 73 2.21 -0.40 5.33
CA THR A 73 1.17 -1.17 4.63
C THR A 73 1.66 -1.53 3.25
N THR A 74 1.56 -2.81 2.89
CA THR A 74 1.82 -3.27 1.52
C THR A 74 0.51 -3.23 0.74
N TYR A 75 0.53 -2.65 -0.46
CA TYR A 75 -0.58 -2.67 -1.40
C TYR A 75 -0.32 -3.65 -2.52
N ILE A 76 -1.31 -4.49 -2.77
CA ILE A 76 -1.32 -5.48 -3.86
C ILE A 76 -2.05 -4.85 -5.04
N SER A 77 -1.40 -4.84 -6.21
CA SER A 77 -2.03 -4.36 -7.46
C SER A 77 -3.19 -5.26 -7.83
N VAL A 78 -4.31 -4.65 -8.25
CA VAL A 78 -5.51 -5.36 -8.67
C VAL A 78 -6.13 -4.70 -9.90
N ASP A 79 -6.88 -5.45 -10.69
CA ASP A 79 -7.59 -4.92 -11.86
C ASP A 79 -8.95 -4.29 -11.49
N ASP A 80 -9.54 -4.71 -10.34
CA ASP A 80 -10.84 -4.25 -9.84
C ASP A 80 -10.84 -4.33 -8.31
N ALA A 81 -10.70 -3.21 -7.65
CA ALA A 81 -10.65 -3.13 -6.19
C ALA A 81 -11.99 -3.54 -5.56
N ALA A 82 -13.13 -3.23 -6.20
CA ALA A 82 -14.44 -3.57 -5.65
C ALA A 82 -14.69 -5.08 -5.69
N ALA A 83 -14.28 -5.75 -6.77
CA ALA A 83 -14.36 -7.20 -6.89
C ALA A 83 -13.51 -7.89 -5.81
N VAL A 84 -12.30 -7.37 -5.54
CA VAL A 84 -11.42 -7.93 -4.49
C VAL A 84 -12.00 -7.69 -3.10
N VAL A 85 -12.57 -6.52 -2.81
CA VAL A 85 -13.25 -6.25 -1.52
C VAL A 85 -14.39 -7.25 -1.28
N ALA A 86 -15.19 -7.55 -2.31
CA ALA A 86 -16.24 -8.58 -2.20
C ALA A 86 -15.66 -9.97 -1.92
N ALA A 87 -14.62 -10.38 -2.65
CA ALA A 87 -13.95 -11.67 -2.47
C ALA A 87 -13.31 -11.81 -1.08
N VAL A 88 -12.75 -10.74 -0.52
CA VAL A 88 -12.21 -10.71 0.85
C VAL A 88 -13.29 -11.01 1.88
N GLY A 89 -14.48 -10.41 1.74
CA GLY A 89 -15.61 -10.69 2.63
C GLY A 89 -16.05 -12.17 2.56
N GLU A 90 -16.13 -12.72 1.35
CA GLU A 90 -16.49 -14.15 1.13
C GLU A 90 -15.43 -15.11 1.67
N ALA A 91 -14.16 -14.72 1.67
CA ALA A 91 -13.05 -15.51 2.18
C ALA A 91 -12.82 -15.36 3.70
N GLY A 92 -13.71 -14.66 4.41
CA GLY A 92 -13.63 -14.47 5.87
C GLY A 92 -12.65 -13.39 6.33
N GLY A 93 -12.16 -12.55 5.42
CA GLY A 93 -11.40 -11.34 5.73
C GLY A 93 -12.30 -10.19 6.19
N GLN A 94 -11.69 -9.05 6.45
CA GLN A 94 -12.38 -7.85 6.92
C GLN A 94 -12.07 -6.65 6.04
N VAL A 95 -13.07 -5.79 5.83
CA VAL A 95 -12.90 -4.49 5.15
C VAL A 95 -12.68 -3.44 6.23
N MET A 96 -11.48 -2.88 6.27
CA MET A 96 -11.08 -1.85 7.24
C MET A 96 -11.36 -0.45 6.69
N ALA A 97 -11.13 -0.24 5.40
CA ALA A 97 -11.57 0.92 4.64
C ALA A 97 -12.05 0.44 3.27
N ASP A 98 -13.27 0.81 2.90
CA ASP A 98 -13.88 0.44 1.63
C ASP A 98 -13.19 1.15 0.44
N VAL A 99 -13.53 0.73 -0.78
CA VAL A 99 -12.94 1.32 -1.99
C VAL A 99 -13.14 2.83 -2.01
N MET A 100 -12.06 3.54 -2.21
CA MET A 100 -12.06 4.98 -2.37
C MET A 100 -11.20 5.41 -3.56
N ASP A 101 -11.64 6.45 -4.25
CA ASP A 101 -10.87 7.11 -5.30
C ASP A 101 -9.74 7.94 -4.65
N VAL A 102 -8.53 7.83 -5.19
CA VAL A 102 -7.38 8.64 -4.79
C VAL A 102 -7.14 9.68 -5.88
N ALA A 103 -7.44 10.93 -5.55
CA ALA A 103 -7.24 12.06 -6.44
C ALA A 103 -5.78 12.55 -6.42
N GLY A 104 -5.32 13.01 -7.55
CA GLY A 104 -4.05 13.68 -7.74
C GLY A 104 -4.22 15.14 -8.18
N PRO A 105 -3.14 15.78 -8.63
CA PRO A 105 -3.18 17.15 -9.11
C PRO A 105 -4.22 17.35 -10.23
N GLY A 106 -5.06 18.41 -10.10
CA GLY A 106 -6.09 18.72 -11.09
C GLY A 106 -7.21 17.69 -11.18
N ASP A 107 -7.55 17.05 -10.06
CA ASP A 107 -8.58 16.01 -9.93
C ASP A 107 -8.32 14.76 -10.80
N ALA A 108 -7.09 14.53 -11.24
CA ALA A 108 -6.71 13.31 -11.94
C ALA A 108 -6.92 12.10 -11.01
N LEU A 109 -7.54 11.03 -11.50
CA LEU A 109 -7.66 9.80 -10.76
C LEU A 109 -6.33 9.06 -10.76
N MET A 110 -5.66 9.03 -9.61
CA MET A 110 -4.39 8.32 -9.45
C MET A 110 -4.59 6.81 -9.38
N GLY A 111 -5.66 6.39 -8.74
CA GLY A 111 -6.05 4.99 -8.58
C GLY A 111 -7.17 4.85 -7.57
N ARG A 112 -7.56 3.61 -7.30
CA ARG A 112 -8.51 3.27 -6.24
C ARG A 112 -7.82 2.37 -5.22
N MET A 113 -8.11 2.60 -3.96
CA MET A 113 -7.55 1.81 -2.88
C MET A 113 -8.63 1.27 -1.94
N ALA A 114 -8.33 0.18 -1.27
CA ALA A 114 -9.04 -0.27 -0.08
C ALA A 114 -8.02 -0.80 0.94
N VAL A 115 -8.37 -0.75 2.23
CA VAL A 115 -7.57 -1.36 3.30
C VAL A 115 -8.34 -2.54 3.87
N LEU A 116 -7.68 -3.67 3.94
CA LEU A 116 -8.28 -4.97 4.20
C LEU A 116 -7.48 -5.70 5.29
N ALA A 117 -8.10 -6.71 5.89
CA ALA A 117 -7.40 -7.63 6.78
C ALA A 117 -7.72 -9.08 6.41
N ASP A 118 -6.75 -9.95 6.53
CA ASP A 118 -6.94 -11.39 6.43
C ASP A 118 -7.68 -11.93 7.66
N PRO A 119 -8.13 -13.20 7.69
CA PRO A 119 -8.82 -13.79 8.84
C PRO A 119 -8.04 -13.77 10.15
N SER A 120 -6.71 -13.65 10.10
CA SER A 120 -5.83 -13.56 11.28
C SER A 120 -5.65 -12.14 11.82
N GLY A 121 -6.17 -11.14 11.08
CA GLY A 121 -6.05 -9.71 11.37
C GLY A 121 -4.81 -9.05 10.76
N GLY A 122 -4.13 -9.71 9.83
CA GLY A 122 -3.02 -9.14 9.08
C GLY A 122 -3.51 -8.10 8.07
N LEU A 123 -3.08 -6.84 8.23
CA LEU A 123 -3.49 -5.72 7.38
C LEU A 123 -2.72 -5.72 6.06
N PHE A 124 -3.42 -5.39 4.98
CA PHE A 124 -2.86 -5.11 3.68
C PHE A 124 -3.76 -4.14 2.91
N GLY A 125 -3.21 -3.48 1.91
CA GLY A 125 -3.96 -2.67 0.97
C GLY A 125 -4.14 -3.36 -0.38
N VAL A 126 -5.12 -2.89 -1.15
CA VAL A 126 -5.20 -3.16 -2.59
C VAL A 126 -5.16 -1.84 -3.33
N TRP A 127 -4.56 -1.87 -4.51
CA TRP A 127 -4.40 -0.72 -5.40
C TRP A 127 -4.84 -1.07 -6.81
N GLU A 128 -5.90 -0.42 -7.28
CA GLU A 128 -6.32 -0.43 -8.69
C GLU A 128 -5.68 0.78 -9.37
N PRO A 129 -4.62 0.58 -10.19
CA PRO A 129 -3.85 1.69 -10.73
C PRO A 129 -4.57 2.42 -11.86
N HIS A 130 -4.43 3.76 -11.87
CA HIS A 130 -4.79 4.62 -12.98
C HIS A 130 -3.55 5.41 -13.42
N GLU A 131 -3.43 6.70 -13.03
CA GLU A 131 -2.23 7.50 -13.33
C GLU A 131 -1.01 7.11 -12.48
N HIS A 132 -1.21 6.52 -11.30
CA HIS A 132 -0.13 6.05 -10.42
C HIS A 132 -0.12 4.52 -10.34
N ILE A 133 0.95 3.94 -10.89
CA ILE A 133 1.10 2.47 -10.95
C ILE A 133 1.51 1.82 -9.62
N GLY A 134 1.95 2.63 -8.65
CA GLY A 134 2.68 2.19 -7.46
C GLY A 134 4.15 2.60 -7.55
N SER A 135 5.06 1.82 -6.96
CA SER A 135 6.49 2.09 -7.02
C SER A 135 7.04 1.89 -8.43
N GLY A 136 7.79 2.86 -8.92
CA GLY A 136 8.48 2.73 -10.19
C GLY A 136 9.77 1.90 -10.11
N ILE A 137 10.23 1.56 -8.90
CA ILE A 137 11.43 0.73 -8.63
C ILE A 137 11.14 -0.24 -7.50
N ALA A 138 11.47 -1.52 -7.70
CA ALA A 138 11.51 -2.53 -6.65
C ALA A 138 12.72 -3.45 -6.85
N ASN A 139 13.14 -4.14 -5.77
CA ASN A 139 14.29 -5.05 -5.76
C ASN A 139 15.63 -4.39 -6.14
N GLU A 140 15.77 -3.11 -5.84
CA GLU A 140 16.99 -2.31 -5.95
C GLU A 140 17.36 -1.74 -4.58
N PRO A 141 18.62 -1.31 -4.38
CA PRO A 141 18.96 -0.62 -3.12
C PRO A 141 18.01 0.52 -2.83
N VAL A 142 17.62 0.66 -1.55
CA VAL A 142 16.72 1.70 -1.01
C VAL A 142 15.31 1.74 -1.62
N SER A 143 14.86 0.63 -2.22
CA SER A 143 13.47 0.39 -2.62
C SER A 143 12.88 -0.82 -1.90
N PHE A 144 11.56 -1.01 -1.93
CA PHE A 144 11.00 -2.23 -1.36
C PHE A 144 11.44 -3.47 -2.15
N ALA A 145 11.71 -4.57 -1.44
CA ALA A 145 12.24 -5.79 -2.06
C ALA A 145 11.54 -7.05 -1.57
N TRP A 146 11.09 -7.06 -0.34
CA TRP A 146 10.48 -8.22 0.30
C TRP A 146 9.24 -7.80 1.07
N ASN A 147 8.14 -8.48 0.83
CA ASN A 147 6.89 -8.29 1.54
C ASN A 147 6.51 -9.62 2.18
N GLU A 148 6.30 -9.62 3.49
CA GLU A 148 5.87 -10.81 4.19
C GLU A 148 4.74 -10.50 5.16
N LEU A 149 3.88 -11.48 5.39
CA LEU A 149 2.83 -11.42 6.38
C LEU A 149 3.25 -12.25 7.60
N LEU A 150 3.27 -11.61 8.76
CA LEU A 150 3.39 -12.30 10.04
C LEU A 150 1.97 -12.61 10.55
N SER A 151 1.53 -13.83 10.37
CA SER A 151 0.20 -14.29 10.74
C SER A 151 0.22 -15.13 12.02
N ARG A 152 -0.85 -15.02 12.83
CA ARG A 152 -1.11 -15.91 13.97
C ARG A 152 -1.65 -17.27 13.55
N ASP A 153 -2.21 -17.35 12.34
CA ASP A 153 -2.68 -18.58 11.69
C ASP A 153 -2.22 -18.59 10.25
N ALA A 154 -0.99 -19.06 10.03
CA ALA A 154 -0.38 -19.07 8.71
C ALA A 154 -1.15 -19.94 7.69
N GLN A 155 -1.87 -20.99 8.14
CA GLN A 155 -2.66 -21.81 7.21
C GLN A 155 -3.90 -21.04 6.75
N ALA A 156 -4.65 -20.46 7.68
CA ALA A 156 -5.83 -19.66 7.32
C ALA A 156 -5.46 -18.49 6.39
N SER A 157 -4.33 -17.81 6.64
CA SER A 157 -3.84 -16.77 5.77
C SER A 157 -3.49 -17.28 4.37
N ARG A 158 -2.81 -18.43 4.27
CA ARG A 158 -2.49 -19.04 2.96
C ARG A 158 -3.75 -19.37 2.17
N ASP A 159 -4.72 -20.02 2.80
CA ASP A 159 -5.99 -20.38 2.16
C ASP A 159 -6.74 -19.13 1.68
N PHE A 160 -6.74 -18.07 2.50
CA PHE A 160 -7.32 -16.78 2.17
C PHE A 160 -6.65 -16.14 0.94
N PHE A 161 -5.31 -15.98 0.94
CA PHE A 161 -4.61 -15.37 -0.19
C PHE A 161 -4.67 -16.23 -1.46
N ALA A 162 -4.72 -17.56 -1.33
CA ALA A 162 -4.97 -18.45 -2.46
C ALA A 162 -6.37 -18.23 -3.05
N GLN A 163 -7.40 -18.09 -2.20
CA GLN A 163 -8.77 -17.86 -2.63
C GLN A 163 -8.96 -16.49 -3.27
N VAL A 164 -8.39 -15.42 -2.68
CA VAL A 164 -8.61 -14.05 -3.12
C VAL A 164 -7.75 -13.68 -4.32
N PHE A 165 -6.48 -14.09 -4.34
CA PHE A 165 -5.48 -13.67 -5.34
C PHE A 165 -4.96 -14.82 -6.21
N GLY A 166 -5.38 -16.05 -5.97
CA GLY A 166 -4.89 -17.21 -6.71
C GLY A 166 -3.44 -17.59 -6.38
N TYR A 167 -2.94 -17.25 -5.19
CA TYR A 167 -1.56 -17.59 -4.81
C TYR A 167 -1.38 -19.11 -4.68
N GLU A 168 -0.28 -19.60 -5.21
CA GLU A 168 0.18 -20.97 -5.05
C GLU A 168 1.36 -21.02 -4.08
N TRP A 169 1.33 -21.97 -3.16
CA TRP A 169 2.35 -22.12 -2.13
C TRP A 169 3.25 -23.32 -2.44
N ALA A 170 4.57 -23.10 -2.39
CA ALA A 170 5.56 -24.16 -2.60
C ALA A 170 5.78 -25.01 -1.32
#